data_5f6d2aa0f2e08faa302278133403e084
#
_entry.id   5f6d2aa0f2e08faa302278133403e084
#
_cell.length_a   1.000
_cell.length_b   1.000
_cell.length_c   1.000
_cell.angle_alpha   90.00
_cell.angle_beta   90.00
_cell.angle_gamma   90.00
#
_symmetry.space_group_name_H-M   'P 1'
#
loop_
_entity.id
_entity.type
_entity.pdbx_description
1 polymer ?
#
loop_
_entity_poly.entity_id
_entity_poly.type
_entity_poly.pdbx_seq_one_letter_code
_entity_poly.pdbx_strand_id
1 'polypeptide(L)'
;MKNFNLMSKSELIGEEKALLSRYDAFLKMGLSLNMARGLPSAQQLDMASPMLSCVTGKNGDYLSENGTDARQYGKLEGLDEAARIFEYMCGAPRECTTVTGSASLNIMYDALTCAMLFGVGEGYSPWSAQGKIKFICVVPGYDRHFAMCELLGIEMLSVGITPEGPDMDAVEELLRDPAVKGMWCVPKFANPTGYTYSEAAVRRIAALHPAAPDFRIFWDNAYTVHDFAGVVPLPDILALTRGTANENMVYEFASTSKITTPGSGISAFMSSVENTKWFRKMLGVRIISYDKINQLRHARYIPSKEALTAIMARHAEIIRPKFEAVLSVFGRELAGAEIAEWTKPTGGYFISLDVMSGTAKEVFRLCREAGVTLTNVGATFPYGKDPRDSNLRIAPTFPSVDEIKLSSEVISVCAKLAAVRALLSK
;
A
#
# COMPACT_ATOMS: atom_id res chain seq x y z
N MET A 1 4.50 22.21 23.79
CA MET A 1 5.25 23.19 22.97
C MET A 1 4.37 24.40 22.75
N LYS A 2 4.92 25.58 22.45
CA LYS A 2 4.13 26.78 22.13
C LYS A 2 3.62 26.69 20.69
N ASN A 3 2.35 27.07 20.45
CA ASN A 3 1.78 27.14 19.11
C ASN A 3 2.53 28.20 18.28
N PHE A 4 3.13 27.80 17.15
CA PHE A 4 3.95 28.69 16.31
C PHE A 4 3.12 29.78 15.65
N ASN A 5 1.84 29.54 15.35
CA ASN A 5 0.95 30.55 14.77
C ASN A 5 0.60 31.69 15.74
N LEU A 6 0.86 31.50 17.04
CA LEU A 6 0.62 32.51 18.10
C LEU A 6 1.90 33.20 18.57
N MET A 7 3.06 32.87 17.99
CA MET A 7 4.33 33.50 18.35
C MET A 7 4.48 34.87 17.69
N SER A 8 5.04 35.82 18.44
CA SER A 8 5.48 37.10 17.90
C SER A 8 6.66 36.88 16.92
N LYS A 9 6.89 37.86 16.05
CA LYS A 9 8.03 37.84 15.12
C LYS A 9 9.37 37.67 15.84
N SER A 10 9.55 38.35 16.99
CA SER A 10 10.77 38.21 17.81
C SER A 10 10.95 36.80 18.37
N GLU A 11 9.85 36.13 18.81
CA GLU A 11 9.89 34.75 19.29
C GLU A 11 10.21 33.78 18.15
N LEU A 12 9.61 33.98 16.96
CA LEU A 12 9.91 33.15 15.78
C LEU A 12 11.38 33.27 15.34
N ILE A 13 11.97 34.47 15.37
CA ILE A 13 13.40 34.68 15.09
C ILE A 13 14.29 33.95 16.11
N GLY A 14 13.90 34.01 17.40
CA GLY A 14 14.60 33.23 18.44
C GLY A 14 14.54 31.72 18.23
N GLU A 15 13.36 31.22 17.86
CA GLU A 15 13.15 29.82 17.57
C GLU A 15 13.91 29.36 16.32
N GLU A 16 13.91 30.18 15.24
CA GLU A 16 14.70 29.90 14.03
C GLU A 16 16.18 29.71 14.37
N LYS A 17 16.76 30.60 15.17
CA LYS A 17 18.18 30.54 15.57
C LYS A 17 18.47 29.23 16.34
N ALA A 18 17.59 28.84 17.27
CA ALA A 18 17.74 27.59 18.02
C ALA A 18 17.62 26.35 17.12
N LEU A 19 16.68 26.36 16.19
CA LEU A 19 16.48 25.27 15.22
C LEU A 19 17.63 25.16 14.25
N LEU A 20 18.19 26.27 13.76
CA LEU A 20 19.37 26.29 12.89
C LEU A 20 20.57 25.66 13.59
N SER A 21 20.80 25.98 14.88
CA SER A 21 21.90 25.34 15.64
C SER A 21 21.74 23.82 15.73
N ARG A 22 20.51 23.32 15.93
CA ARG A 22 20.23 21.86 15.91
C ARG A 22 20.42 21.27 14.51
N TYR A 23 19.97 21.95 13.48
CA TYR A 23 20.10 21.51 12.09
C TYR A 23 21.56 21.42 11.65
N ASP A 24 22.37 22.43 12.00
CA ASP A 24 23.82 22.44 11.73
C ASP A 24 24.56 21.28 12.42
N ALA A 25 24.09 20.88 13.60
CA ALA A 25 24.60 19.70 14.29
C ALA A 25 24.33 18.43 13.49
N PHE A 26 23.12 18.27 12.93
CA PHE A 26 22.80 17.13 12.07
C PHE A 26 23.61 17.11 10.77
N LEU A 27 23.83 18.26 10.12
CA LEU A 27 24.68 18.37 8.93
C LEU A 27 26.11 17.86 9.19
N LYS A 28 26.64 18.15 10.37
CA LYS A 28 28.00 17.70 10.76
C LYS A 28 28.10 16.21 11.06
N MET A 29 26.98 15.51 11.30
CA MET A 29 26.96 14.07 11.58
C MET A 29 27.23 13.21 10.33
N GLY A 30 27.05 13.75 9.10
CA GLY A 30 27.22 13.00 7.87
C GLY A 30 26.27 11.81 7.74
N LEU A 31 24.99 12.00 8.09
CA LEU A 31 23.99 10.93 8.15
C LEU A 31 23.68 10.34 6.77
N SER A 32 23.29 9.05 6.76
CA SER A 32 22.78 8.34 5.58
C SER A 32 21.65 7.42 5.99
N LEU A 33 20.48 8.00 6.23
CA LEU A 33 19.30 7.36 6.79
C LEU A 33 18.20 7.29 5.73
N ASN A 34 17.45 6.18 5.68
CA ASN A 34 16.45 5.97 4.63
C ASN A 34 15.07 5.65 5.22
N MET A 35 14.15 6.60 5.12
CA MET A 35 12.74 6.51 5.53
C MET A 35 11.79 6.53 4.32
N ALA A 36 12.29 6.30 3.09
CA ALA A 36 11.50 6.44 1.85
C ALA A 36 10.71 5.19 1.48
N ARG A 37 11.25 3.99 1.74
CA ARG A 37 10.69 2.74 1.23
C ARG A 37 10.21 1.82 2.35
N GLY A 38 8.93 1.39 2.26
CA GLY A 38 8.39 0.34 3.12
C GLY A 38 8.93 -1.03 2.73
N LEU A 39 10.16 -1.33 3.12
CA LEU A 39 10.83 -2.61 2.90
C LEU A 39 10.83 -3.42 4.20
N PRO A 40 10.71 -4.76 4.13
CA PRO A 40 11.02 -5.62 5.26
C PRO A 40 12.48 -5.44 5.70
N SER A 41 12.72 -5.43 7.00
CA SER A 41 14.08 -5.42 7.57
C SER A 41 14.78 -6.77 7.38
N ALA A 42 16.11 -6.81 7.55
CA ALA A 42 16.88 -8.06 7.50
C ALA A 42 16.30 -9.12 8.45
N GLN A 43 15.92 -8.74 9.68
CA GLN A 43 15.30 -9.65 10.64
C GLN A 43 13.99 -10.28 10.13
N GLN A 44 13.17 -9.52 9.40
CA GLN A 44 11.94 -10.05 8.80
C GLN A 44 12.24 -11.01 7.63
N LEU A 45 13.28 -10.72 6.83
CA LEU A 45 13.71 -11.59 5.73
C LEU A 45 14.30 -12.90 6.27
N ASP A 46 15.10 -12.83 7.34
CA ASP A 46 15.72 -14.01 7.97
C ASP A 46 14.67 -14.98 8.51
N MET A 47 13.52 -14.49 8.98
CA MET A 47 12.40 -15.34 9.40
C MET A 47 11.86 -16.24 8.28
N ALA A 48 11.92 -15.78 7.03
CA ALA A 48 11.47 -16.54 5.86
C ALA A 48 12.56 -17.44 5.25
N SER A 49 13.81 -17.35 5.74
CA SER A 49 14.95 -18.14 5.22
C SER A 49 14.70 -19.66 5.22
N PRO A 50 14.01 -20.29 6.20
CA PRO A 50 13.68 -21.70 6.16
C PRO A 50 12.88 -22.13 4.93
N MET A 51 12.10 -21.21 4.33
CA MET A 51 11.33 -21.46 3.12
C MET A 51 12.23 -21.86 1.94
N LEU A 52 13.47 -21.36 1.88
CA LEU A 52 14.40 -21.65 0.79
C LEU A 52 14.77 -23.14 0.69
N SER A 53 14.71 -23.88 1.78
CA SER A 53 15.01 -25.31 1.87
C SER A 53 13.78 -26.22 1.94
N CYS A 54 12.56 -25.69 1.84
CA CYS A 54 11.32 -26.49 1.92
C CYS A 54 11.11 -27.41 0.71
N VAL A 55 11.77 -27.14 -0.42
CA VAL A 55 11.74 -27.98 -1.64
C VAL A 55 13.17 -28.20 -2.09
N THR A 56 13.65 -29.44 -1.96
CA THR A 56 15.03 -29.82 -2.24
C THR A 56 15.20 -30.57 -3.58
N GLY A 57 14.09 -30.96 -4.20
CA GLY A 57 14.06 -31.80 -5.40
C GLY A 57 14.27 -33.29 -5.12
N LYS A 58 14.23 -33.73 -3.86
CA LYS A 58 14.44 -35.12 -3.43
C LYS A 58 13.16 -35.73 -2.89
N ASN A 59 13.09 -37.05 -2.93
CA ASN A 59 12.01 -37.85 -2.29
C ASN A 59 10.57 -37.40 -2.65
N GLY A 60 10.37 -36.84 -3.85
CA GLY A 60 9.05 -36.36 -4.26
C GLY A 60 8.59 -35.04 -3.61
N ASP A 61 9.47 -34.33 -2.94
CA ASP A 61 9.15 -33.05 -2.27
C ASP A 61 8.76 -31.90 -3.23
N TYR A 62 8.87 -32.13 -4.53
CA TYR A 62 8.41 -31.25 -5.61
C TYR A 62 6.97 -31.56 -6.07
N LEU A 63 6.31 -32.55 -5.47
CA LEU A 63 4.91 -32.85 -5.76
C LEU A 63 3.99 -32.03 -4.85
N SER A 64 2.94 -31.47 -5.46
CA SER A 64 1.84 -30.86 -4.73
C SER A 64 0.97 -31.91 -4.02
N GLU A 65 0.07 -31.48 -3.16
CA GLU A 65 -0.85 -32.37 -2.43
C GLU A 65 -1.72 -33.24 -3.37
N ASN A 66 -2.07 -32.74 -4.55
CA ASN A 66 -2.83 -33.47 -5.56
C ASN A 66 -1.96 -34.20 -6.60
N GLY A 67 -0.65 -34.36 -6.32
CA GLY A 67 0.29 -35.09 -7.17
C GLY A 67 0.81 -34.30 -8.38
N THR A 68 0.54 -33.00 -8.50
CA THR A 68 1.09 -32.19 -9.58
C THR A 68 2.60 -32.02 -9.39
N ASP A 69 3.40 -32.34 -10.40
CA ASP A 69 4.84 -32.05 -10.40
C ASP A 69 5.07 -30.55 -10.63
N ALA A 70 5.52 -29.86 -9.59
CA ALA A 70 5.74 -28.41 -9.61
C ALA A 70 6.84 -27.97 -10.59
N ARG A 71 7.66 -28.89 -11.08
CA ARG A 71 8.74 -28.62 -12.07
C ARG A 71 8.23 -28.55 -13.51
N GLN A 72 7.00 -29.05 -13.78
CA GLN A 72 6.41 -29.11 -15.12
C GLN A 72 5.60 -27.86 -15.48
N TYR A 73 5.26 -27.72 -16.73
CA TYR A 73 4.32 -26.72 -17.24
C TYR A 73 2.88 -26.95 -16.75
N GLY A 74 2.01 -25.97 -16.99
CA GLY A 74 0.58 -26.04 -16.71
C GLY A 74 0.22 -25.56 -15.32
N LYS A 75 -1.07 -25.72 -14.95
CA LYS A 75 -1.64 -25.16 -13.72
C LYS A 75 -1.49 -23.63 -13.66
N LEU A 76 -2.00 -22.94 -14.70
CA LEU A 76 -1.99 -21.48 -14.77
C LEU A 76 -2.67 -20.84 -13.56
N GLU A 77 -3.69 -21.48 -13.03
CA GLU A 77 -4.41 -21.06 -11.82
C GLU A 77 -3.58 -21.15 -10.53
N GLY A 78 -2.42 -21.82 -10.59
CA GLY A 78 -1.55 -22.10 -9.45
C GLY A 78 -1.95 -23.36 -8.67
N LEU A 79 -1.15 -23.69 -7.65
CA LEU A 79 -1.36 -24.85 -6.76
C LEU A 79 -2.48 -24.55 -5.76
N ASP A 80 -3.25 -25.59 -5.39
CA ASP A 80 -4.37 -25.46 -4.47
C ASP A 80 -3.92 -25.08 -3.06
N GLU A 81 -2.83 -25.66 -2.59
CA GLU A 81 -2.20 -25.33 -1.30
C GLU A 81 -1.65 -23.90 -1.25
N ALA A 82 -1.21 -23.35 -2.38
CA ALA A 82 -0.79 -21.95 -2.44
C ALA A 82 -1.99 -20.99 -2.45
N ALA A 83 -3.10 -21.38 -3.09
CA ALA A 83 -4.32 -20.60 -3.08
C ALA A 83 -4.93 -20.50 -1.67
N ARG A 84 -4.82 -21.56 -0.84
CA ARG A 84 -5.26 -21.53 0.56
C ARG A 84 -4.59 -20.44 1.39
N ILE A 85 -3.35 -20.03 1.06
CA ILE A 85 -2.71 -18.90 1.73
C ILE A 85 -3.54 -17.64 1.55
N PHE A 86 -4.04 -17.38 0.35
CA PHE A 86 -4.87 -16.21 0.05
C PHE A 86 -6.29 -16.33 0.63
N GLU A 87 -6.82 -17.55 0.76
CA GLU A 87 -8.03 -17.82 1.52
C GLU A 87 -7.84 -17.46 3.00
N TYR A 88 -6.70 -17.81 3.62
CA TYR A 88 -6.36 -17.42 5.00
C TYR A 88 -6.21 -15.90 5.15
N MET A 89 -5.67 -15.24 4.14
CA MET A 89 -5.41 -13.80 4.14
C MET A 89 -6.69 -12.97 3.87
N CYS A 90 -7.48 -13.36 2.86
CA CYS A 90 -8.52 -12.52 2.27
C CYS A 90 -9.92 -13.15 2.31
N GLY A 91 -10.05 -14.44 2.64
CA GLY A 91 -11.34 -15.15 2.60
C GLY A 91 -11.74 -15.67 1.21
N ALA A 92 -10.98 -15.35 0.17
CA ALA A 92 -11.33 -15.70 -1.21
C ALA A 92 -11.23 -17.21 -1.47
N PRO A 93 -12.30 -17.88 -1.91
CA PRO A 93 -12.28 -19.31 -2.15
C PRO A 93 -11.44 -19.69 -3.40
N ARG A 94 -11.08 -20.97 -3.48
CA ARG A 94 -10.16 -21.49 -4.51
C ARG A 94 -10.59 -21.16 -5.95
N GLU A 95 -11.85 -21.29 -6.26
CA GLU A 95 -12.42 -21.05 -7.59
C GLU A 95 -12.34 -19.56 -8.00
N CYS A 96 -12.32 -18.66 -7.01
CA CYS A 96 -12.18 -17.22 -7.17
C CYS A 96 -10.73 -16.75 -7.19
N THR A 97 -9.73 -17.65 -7.02
CA THR A 97 -8.32 -17.31 -6.80
C THR A 97 -7.42 -17.82 -7.91
N THR A 98 -6.58 -16.95 -8.48
CA THR A 98 -5.47 -17.32 -9.37
C THR A 98 -4.16 -16.91 -8.73
N VAL A 99 -3.33 -17.90 -8.37
CA VAL A 99 -2.00 -17.64 -7.79
C VAL A 99 -1.01 -17.31 -8.89
N THR A 100 -0.29 -16.20 -8.72
CA THR A 100 0.55 -15.61 -9.76
C THR A 100 2.00 -15.44 -9.31
N GLY A 101 2.76 -14.56 -9.95
CA GLY A 101 4.18 -14.31 -9.67
C GLY A 101 4.43 -13.51 -8.39
N SER A 102 5.61 -12.97 -8.25
CA SER A 102 6.15 -12.45 -6.98
C SER A 102 5.44 -11.23 -6.39
N ALA A 103 4.77 -10.41 -7.21
CA ALA A 103 4.23 -9.14 -6.74
C ALA A 103 2.82 -8.86 -7.28
N SER A 104 1.92 -8.41 -6.40
CA SER A 104 0.57 -7.95 -6.78
C SER A 104 0.61 -6.79 -7.78
N LEU A 105 1.65 -5.96 -7.74
CA LEU A 105 1.83 -4.86 -8.69
C LEU A 105 1.82 -5.32 -10.15
N ASN A 106 2.48 -6.46 -10.44
CA ASN A 106 2.52 -7.02 -11.79
C ASN A 106 1.13 -7.42 -12.26
N ILE A 107 0.39 -8.10 -11.39
CA ILE A 107 -0.94 -8.60 -11.76
C ILE A 107 -1.99 -7.48 -11.81
N MET A 108 -1.83 -6.42 -11.01
CA MET A 108 -2.64 -5.20 -11.15
C MET A 108 -2.40 -4.53 -12.50
N TYR A 109 -1.14 -4.42 -12.93
CA TYR A 109 -0.79 -3.89 -14.25
C TYR A 109 -1.36 -4.77 -15.38
N ASP A 110 -1.25 -6.10 -15.26
CA ASP A 110 -1.84 -7.03 -16.22
C ASP A 110 -3.37 -6.87 -16.31
N ALA A 111 -4.06 -6.78 -15.17
CA ALA A 111 -5.51 -6.62 -15.13
C ALA A 111 -5.94 -5.27 -15.77
N LEU A 112 -5.23 -4.19 -15.46
CA LEU A 112 -5.49 -2.88 -16.03
C LEU A 112 -5.22 -2.86 -17.54
N THR A 113 -4.11 -3.45 -17.98
CA THR A 113 -3.75 -3.56 -19.41
C THR A 113 -4.75 -4.43 -20.16
N CYS A 114 -5.20 -5.54 -19.56
CA CYS A 114 -6.26 -6.36 -20.16
C CYS A 114 -7.57 -5.57 -20.32
N ALA A 115 -7.97 -4.80 -19.31
CA ALA A 115 -9.15 -3.94 -19.39
C ALA A 115 -9.03 -2.89 -20.52
N MET A 116 -7.85 -2.27 -20.65
CA MET A 116 -7.56 -1.30 -21.70
C MET A 116 -7.63 -1.91 -23.10
N LEU A 117 -7.12 -3.12 -23.31
CA LEU A 117 -6.94 -3.71 -24.64
C LEU A 117 -8.04 -4.69 -25.04
N PHE A 118 -8.70 -5.34 -24.09
CA PHE A 118 -9.63 -6.45 -24.33
C PHE A 118 -10.98 -6.31 -23.60
N GLY A 119 -11.16 -5.24 -22.81
CA GLY A 119 -12.32 -5.05 -21.94
C GLY A 119 -12.15 -5.79 -20.58
N VAL A 120 -13.24 -5.95 -19.86
CA VAL A 120 -13.26 -6.49 -18.49
C VAL A 120 -14.02 -7.82 -18.37
N GLY A 121 -14.38 -8.42 -19.49
CA GLY A 121 -15.18 -9.65 -19.58
C GLY A 121 -15.71 -9.84 -20.99
N GLU A 122 -16.40 -10.96 -21.23
CA GLU A 122 -17.06 -11.20 -22.52
C GLU A 122 -18.20 -10.18 -22.74
N GLY A 123 -18.25 -9.58 -23.95
CA GLY A 123 -19.26 -8.60 -24.31
C GLY A 123 -18.91 -7.15 -23.95
N TYR A 124 -17.83 -6.89 -23.21
CA TYR A 124 -17.36 -5.54 -22.93
C TYR A 124 -16.32 -5.07 -23.93
N SER A 125 -16.50 -3.85 -24.44
CA SER A 125 -15.51 -3.21 -25.32
C SER A 125 -14.23 -2.85 -24.55
N PRO A 126 -13.05 -2.87 -25.21
CA PRO A 126 -11.81 -2.34 -24.62
C PRO A 126 -12.00 -0.92 -24.10
N TRP A 127 -11.47 -0.60 -22.93
CA TRP A 127 -11.55 0.75 -22.39
C TRP A 127 -10.87 1.77 -23.29
N SER A 128 -9.78 1.39 -23.97
CA SER A 128 -9.10 2.27 -24.96
C SER A 128 -9.97 2.65 -26.16
N ALA A 129 -11.01 1.89 -26.46
CA ALA A 129 -11.97 2.19 -27.55
C ALA A 129 -13.16 3.06 -27.10
N GLN A 130 -13.24 3.41 -25.80
CA GLN A 130 -14.37 4.13 -25.21
C GLN A 130 -14.08 5.62 -24.98
N GLY A 131 -13.10 6.17 -25.66
CA GLY A 131 -12.66 7.57 -25.50
C GLY A 131 -11.73 7.75 -24.31
N LYS A 132 -11.76 8.94 -23.71
CA LYS A 132 -10.91 9.26 -22.56
C LYS A 132 -11.55 8.73 -21.28
N ILE A 133 -10.98 7.68 -20.75
CA ILE A 133 -11.47 7.07 -19.49
C ILE A 133 -10.86 7.72 -18.26
N LYS A 134 -11.54 7.58 -17.13
CA LYS A 134 -11.17 8.16 -15.85
C LYS A 134 -11.11 7.10 -14.76
N PHE A 135 -10.24 7.34 -13.77
CA PHE A 135 -10.08 6.49 -12.58
C PHE A 135 -10.18 7.33 -11.30
N ILE A 136 -10.93 6.85 -10.34
CA ILE A 136 -10.95 7.42 -8.99
C ILE A 136 -9.69 6.99 -8.25
N CYS A 137 -8.94 7.97 -7.78
CA CYS A 137 -7.69 7.80 -7.04
C CYS A 137 -7.86 8.35 -5.63
N VAL A 138 -7.86 7.46 -4.63
CA VAL A 138 -7.93 7.86 -3.22
C VAL A 138 -6.60 8.48 -2.80
N VAL A 139 -6.64 9.69 -2.24
CA VAL A 139 -5.44 10.49 -1.93
C VAL A 139 -5.42 10.97 -0.47
N PRO A 140 -4.21 11.08 0.14
CA PRO A 140 -2.93 10.59 -0.37
C PRO A 140 -2.94 9.06 -0.55
N GLY A 141 -2.28 8.56 -1.61
CA GLY A 141 -2.38 7.16 -2.03
C GLY A 141 -1.05 6.57 -2.53
N TYR A 142 -1.12 5.37 -3.12
CA TYR A 142 0.06 4.64 -3.56
C TYR A 142 0.52 5.11 -4.95
N ASP A 143 1.72 5.65 -5.00
CA ASP A 143 2.35 6.24 -6.19
C ASP A 143 2.39 5.33 -7.44
N ARG A 144 2.48 4.00 -7.25
CA ARG A 144 2.49 3.05 -8.37
C ARG A 144 1.15 2.92 -9.08
N HIS A 145 0.03 3.03 -8.35
CA HIS A 145 -1.30 3.07 -8.94
C HIS A 145 -1.45 4.27 -9.88
N PHE A 146 -0.99 5.44 -9.44
CA PHE A 146 -1.03 6.67 -10.23
C PHE A 146 -0.12 6.58 -11.46
N ALA A 147 1.09 6.03 -11.29
CA ALA A 147 2.01 5.84 -12.40
C ALA A 147 1.46 4.89 -13.49
N MET A 148 0.69 3.85 -13.11
CA MET A 148 0.00 2.99 -14.09
C MET A 148 -1.06 3.77 -14.89
N CYS A 149 -1.87 4.57 -14.20
CA CYS A 149 -2.88 5.40 -14.85
C CYS A 149 -2.24 6.41 -15.82
N GLU A 150 -1.18 7.08 -15.36
CA GLU A 150 -0.45 8.06 -16.18
C GLU A 150 0.17 7.42 -17.44
N LEU A 151 0.84 6.26 -17.26
CA LEU A 151 1.43 5.50 -18.38
C LEU A 151 0.41 5.08 -19.44
N LEU A 152 -0.80 4.72 -19.00
CA LEU A 152 -1.89 4.26 -19.89
C LEU A 152 -2.81 5.39 -20.37
N GLY A 153 -2.50 6.64 -20.05
CA GLY A 153 -3.28 7.81 -20.46
C GLY A 153 -4.65 7.93 -19.80
N ILE A 154 -4.83 7.29 -18.65
CA ILE A 154 -6.07 7.32 -17.85
C ILE A 154 -6.10 8.62 -17.04
N GLU A 155 -7.20 9.38 -17.13
CA GLU A 155 -7.40 10.57 -16.30
C GLU A 155 -7.64 10.18 -14.85
N MET A 156 -6.94 10.84 -13.93
CA MET A 156 -7.06 10.55 -12.50
C MET A 156 -7.91 11.60 -11.79
N LEU A 157 -8.95 11.13 -11.08
CA LEU A 157 -9.85 11.93 -10.27
C LEU A 157 -9.52 11.70 -8.80
N SER A 158 -9.04 12.73 -8.12
CA SER A 158 -8.65 12.63 -6.71
C SER A 158 -9.86 12.65 -5.80
N VAL A 159 -9.94 11.70 -4.86
CA VAL A 159 -10.90 11.66 -3.75
C VAL A 159 -10.13 11.56 -2.44
N GLY A 160 -10.45 12.41 -1.47
CA GLY A 160 -9.80 12.40 -0.17
C GLY A 160 -10.08 11.14 0.63
N ILE A 161 -9.09 10.71 1.44
CA ILE A 161 -9.27 9.65 2.43
C ILE A 161 -9.54 10.24 3.82
N THR A 162 -10.45 9.62 4.55
CA THR A 162 -10.73 9.88 5.97
C THR A 162 -10.29 8.70 6.82
N PRO A 163 -10.27 8.80 8.16
CA PRO A 163 -10.02 7.64 9.02
C PRO A 163 -10.96 6.44 8.77
N GLU A 164 -12.16 6.70 8.23
CA GLU A 164 -13.17 5.67 7.93
C GLU A 164 -13.03 5.07 6.52
N GLY A 165 -12.21 5.66 5.65
CA GLY A 165 -12.05 5.25 4.26
C GLY A 165 -12.19 6.43 3.29
N PRO A 166 -12.42 6.19 1.98
CA PRO A 166 -12.62 7.25 1.00
C PRO A 166 -13.81 8.13 1.36
N ASP A 167 -13.80 9.39 0.92
CA ASP A 167 -14.99 10.23 0.89
C ASP A 167 -16.02 9.61 -0.07
N MET A 168 -16.93 8.84 0.49
CA MET A 168 -17.90 8.06 -0.29
C MET A 168 -18.94 8.92 -1.01
N ASP A 169 -19.23 10.11 -0.51
CA ASP A 169 -20.17 11.02 -1.19
C ASP A 169 -19.54 11.55 -2.47
N ALA A 170 -18.25 11.90 -2.41
CA ALA A 170 -17.47 12.27 -3.59
C ALA A 170 -17.31 11.10 -4.58
N VAL A 171 -17.09 9.87 -4.09
CA VAL A 171 -17.03 8.67 -4.94
C VAL A 171 -18.34 8.47 -5.70
N GLU A 172 -19.48 8.46 -5.01
CA GLU A 172 -20.79 8.23 -5.61
C GLU A 172 -21.18 9.32 -6.63
N GLU A 173 -20.80 10.57 -6.39
CA GLU A 173 -20.99 11.66 -7.35
C GLU A 173 -20.20 11.45 -8.64
N LEU A 174 -18.91 11.08 -8.52
CA LEU A 174 -18.05 10.82 -9.67
C LEU A 174 -18.51 9.61 -10.50
N LEU A 175 -19.12 8.61 -9.88
CA LEU A 175 -19.61 7.41 -10.56
C LEU A 175 -20.82 7.65 -11.48
N ARG A 176 -21.42 8.85 -11.47
CA ARG A 176 -22.44 9.25 -12.43
C ARG A 176 -21.90 9.50 -13.84
N ASP A 177 -20.58 9.71 -13.94
CA ASP A 177 -19.88 9.84 -15.23
C ASP A 177 -19.55 8.44 -15.79
N PRO A 178 -20.12 8.04 -16.95
CA PRO A 178 -19.84 6.73 -17.56
C PRO A 178 -18.40 6.59 -18.08
N ALA A 179 -17.62 7.67 -18.12
CA ALA A 179 -16.18 7.62 -18.40
C ALA A 179 -15.34 7.12 -17.20
N VAL A 180 -15.90 7.11 -16.00
CA VAL A 180 -15.21 6.57 -14.81
C VAL A 180 -15.29 5.05 -14.86
N LYS A 181 -14.16 4.41 -15.15
CA LYS A 181 -14.04 2.97 -15.39
C LYS A 181 -13.44 2.21 -14.20
N GLY A 182 -12.81 2.89 -13.28
CA GLY A 182 -12.22 2.19 -12.15
C GLY A 182 -11.90 3.08 -10.95
N MET A 183 -11.60 2.39 -9.86
CA MET A 183 -11.20 3.00 -8.59
C MET A 183 -10.09 2.18 -7.95
N TRP A 184 -9.04 2.86 -7.50
CA TRP A 184 -8.00 2.27 -6.67
C TRP A 184 -8.36 2.33 -5.20
N CYS A 185 -8.31 1.17 -4.52
CA CYS A 185 -8.50 1.06 -3.07
C CYS A 185 -7.32 0.34 -2.42
N VAL A 186 -6.81 0.87 -1.30
CA VAL A 186 -5.93 0.16 -0.38
C VAL A 186 -6.66 0.09 0.97
N PRO A 187 -7.48 -0.96 1.19
CA PRO A 187 -8.53 -0.93 2.20
C PRO A 187 -8.04 -1.11 3.63
N LYS A 188 -6.90 -1.76 3.83
CA LYS A 188 -6.34 -2.00 5.15
C LYS A 188 -4.95 -1.40 5.25
N PHE A 189 -4.75 -0.58 6.30
CA PHE A 189 -3.49 0.13 6.53
C PHE A 189 -2.99 0.86 5.29
N ALA A 190 -3.88 1.66 4.70
CA ALA A 190 -3.68 2.36 3.42
C ALA A 190 -2.33 3.07 3.35
N ASN A 191 -1.67 2.99 2.20
CA ASN A 191 -0.41 3.67 1.92
C ASN A 191 -0.70 5.08 1.38
N PRO A 192 -0.32 6.20 2.06
CA PRO A 192 0.58 6.25 3.22
C PRO A 192 -0.12 6.39 4.59
N THR A 193 -1.45 6.53 4.66
CA THR A 193 -2.14 6.99 5.87
C THR A 193 -2.18 5.96 7.01
N GLY A 194 -2.08 4.68 6.69
CA GLY A 194 -2.27 3.61 7.66
C GLY A 194 -3.73 3.45 8.12
N TYR A 195 -4.68 4.12 7.49
CA TYR A 195 -6.11 3.94 7.77
C TYR A 195 -6.62 2.59 7.27
N THR A 196 -7.59 2.04 7.97
CA THR A 196 -8.35 0.87 7.52
C THR A 196 -9.78 1.29 7.28
N TYR A 197 -10.35 0.89 6.14
CA TYR A 197 -11.74 1.21 5.80
C TYR A 197 -12.69 0.60 6.82
N SER A 198 -13.63 1.38 7.29
CA SER A 198 -14.68 0.93 8.21
C SER A 198 -15.63 -0.05 7.52
N GLU A 199 -16.33 -0.86 8.31
CA GLU A 199 -17.36 -1.75 7.79
C GLU A 199 -18.42 -0.98 6.97
N ALA A 200 -18.80 0.21 7.43
CA ALA A 200 -19.75 1.06 6.73
C ALA A 200 -19.24 1.50 5.35
N ALA A 201 -17.97 1.91 5.25
CA ALA A 201 -17.34 2.30 3.99
C ALA A 201 -17.25 1.10 3.02
N VAL A 202 -16.81 -0.08 3.51
CA VAL A 202 -16.71 -1.29 2.67
C VAL A 202 -18.09 -1.72 2.16
N ARG A 203 -19.14 -1.66 3.00
CA ARG A 203 -20.51 -1.96 2.56
C ARG A 203 -21.03 -0.96 1.53
N ARG A 204 -20.73 0.35 1.67
CA ARG A 204 -21.07 1.36 0.65
C ARG A 204 -20.35 1.06 -0.66
N ILE A 205 -19.06 0.72 -0.60
CA ILE A 205 -18.28 0.35 -1.79
C ILE A 205 -18.86 -0.90 -2.47
N ALA A 206 -19.22 -1.94 -1.72
CA ALA A 206 -19.86 -3.14 -2.27
C ALA A 206 -21.21 -2.88 -2.93
N ALA A 207 -21.93 -1.84 -2.51
CA ALA A 207 -23.25 -1.45 -3.00
C ALA A 207 -23.22 -0.29 -4.01
N LEU A 208 -22.07 0.09 -4.57
CA LEU A 208 -21.95 1.18 -5.55
C LEU A 208 -22.81 0.92 -6.81
N HIS A 209 -23.29 1.99 -7.42
CA HIS A 209 -24.08 1.97 -8.66
C HIS A 209 -23.43 2.84 -9.74
N PRO A 210 -22.31 2.39 -10.34
CA PRO A 210 -21.62 3.16 -11.36
C PRO A 210 -22.47 3.25 -12.65
N ALA A 211 -22.45 4.41 -13.31
CA ALA A 211 -23.08 4.60 -14.62
C ALA A 211 -22.38 3.74 -15.72
N ALA A 212 -21.12 3.40 -15.53
CA ALA A 212 -20.38 2.52 -16.42
C ALA A 212 -20.60 1.04 -16.01
N PRO A 213 -21.23 0.19 -16.85
CA PRO A 213 -21.47 -1.22 -16.53
C PRO A 213 -20.18 -2.06 -16.46
N ASP A 214 -19.12 -1.54 -17.04
CA ASP A 214 -17.77 -2.12 -17.08
C ASP A 214 -16.81 -1.52 -16.03
N PHE A 215 -17.34 -0.78 -15.05
CA PHE A 215 -16.55 -0.25 -13.93
C PHE A 215 -15.96 -1.37 -13.08
N ARG A 216 -14.69 -1.19 -12.61
CA ARG A 216 -14.00 -2.15 -11.74
C ARG A 216 -13.31 -1.45 -10.56
N ILE A 217 -13.41 -2.07 -9.40
CA ILE A 217 -12.66 -1.71 -8.19
C ILE A 217 -11.37 -2.53 -8.16
N PHE A 218 -10.24 -1.87 -8.11
CA PHE A 218 -8.92 -2.47 -7.89
C PHE A 218 -8.61 -2.41 -6.39
N TRP A 219 -8.88 -3.53 -5.72
CA TRP A 219 -8.79 -3.69 -4.27
C TRP A 219 -7.43 -4.26 -3.90
N ASP A 220 -6.43 -3.36 -3.71
CA ASP A 220 -5.06 -3.73 -3.34
C ASP A 220 -4.96 -4.01 -1.84
N ASN A 221 -5.16 -5.27 -1.46
CA ASN A 221 -5.15 -5.73 -0.07
C ASN A 221 -3.75 -6.13 0.40
N ALA A 222 -2.77 -5.23 0.16
CA ALA A 222 -1.34 -5.49 0.41
C ALA A 222 -0.98 -5.70 1.89
N TYR A 223 -1.82 -5.23 2.82
CA TYR A 223 -1.54 -5.23 4.26
C TYR A 223 -2.57 -6.01 5.09
N THR A 224 -3.34 -6.89 4.47
CA THR A 224 -4.50 -7.56 5.07
C THR A 224 -4.20 -8.26 6.41
N VAL A 225 -2.97 -8.73 6.65
CA VAL A 225 -2.54 -9.45 7.86
C VAL A 225 -1.43 -8.72 8.65
N HIS A 226 -1.21 -7.43 8.38
CA HIS A 226 -0.08 -6.68 8.95
C HIS A 226 -0.46 -5.86 10.18
N ASP A 227 -1.30 -6.41 11.04
CA ASP A 227 -1.65 -5.83 12.33
C ASP A 227 -0.46 -5.94 13.30
N PHE A 228 -0.17 -4.88 14.08
CA PHE A 228 0.86 -4.92 15.13
C PHE A 228 0.38 -4.38 16.51
N ALA A 229 -0.78 -3.77 16.57
CA ALA A 229 -1.35 -3.22 17.82
C ALA A 229 -2.81 -3.68 18.02
N GLY A 230 -3.06 -4.98 17.82
CA GLY A 230 -4.39 -5.59 17.86
C GLY A 230 -4.95 -5.80 16.46
N VAL A 231 -5.84 -6.78 16.31
CA VAL A 231 -6.44 -7.13 15.02
C VAL A 231 -7.51 -6.09 14.66
N VAL A 232 -7.35 -5.47 13.50
CA VAL A 232 -8.35 -4.58 12.91
C VAL A 232 -9.11 -5.36 11.85
N PRO A 233 -10.42 -5.61 12.02
CA PRO A 233 -11.20 -6.36 11.04
C PRO A 233 -11.37 -5.53 9.75
N LEU A 234 -11.34 -6.23 8.62
CA LEU A 234 -11.76 -5.71 7.32
C LEU A 234 -12.80 -6.66 6.76
N PRO A 235 -14.01 -6.20 6.40
CA PRO A 235 -15.00 -7.04 5.74
C PRO A 235 -14.50 -7.61 4.41
N ASP A 236 -14.82 -8.86 4.13
CA ASP A 236 -14.54 -9.51 2.84
C ASP A 236 -15.45 -8.90 1.76
N ILE A 237 -14.85 -8.09 0.89
CA ILE A 237 -15.55 -7.37 -0.17
C ILE A 237 -16.14 -8.34 -1.22
N LEU A 238 -15.45 -9.46 -1.50
CA LEU A 238 -15.94 -10.46 -2.46
C LEU A 238 -17.15 -11.22 -1.89
N ALA A 239 -17.17 -11.50 -0.59
CA ALA A 239 -18.34 -12.09 0.07
C ALA A 239 -19.54 -11.12 0.06
N LEU A 240 -19.30 -9.82 0.25
CA LEU A 240 -20.37 -8.80 0.23
C LEU A 240 -20.98 -8.60 -1.16
N THR A 241 -20.21 -8.77 -2.23
CA THR A 241 -20.70 -8.59 -3.61
C THR A 241 -21.25 -9.88 -4.24
N ARG A 242 -20.94 -11.05 -3.69
CA ARG A 242 -21.35 -12.36 -4.22
C ARG A 242 -22.87 -12.49 -4.32
N GLY A 243 -23.35 -12.91 -5.49
CA GLY A 243 -24.78 -13.07 -5.78
C GLY A 243 -25.56 -11.75 -5.91
N THR A 244 -24.90 -10.59 -5.91
CA THR A 244 -25.49 -9.29 -6.18
C THR A 244 -25.21 -8.86 -7.63
N ALA A 245 -25.82 -7.74 -8.05
CA ALA A 245 -25.51 -7.13 -9.36
C ALA A 245 -24.03 -6.69 -9.47
N ASN A 246 -23.32 -6.54 -8.35
CA ASN A 246 -21.95 -6.08 -8.25
C ASN A 246 -20.93 -7.22 -8.14
N GLU A 247 -21.32 -8.48 -8.31
CA GLU A 247 -20.44 -9.65 -8.14
C GLU A 247 -19.18 -9.57 -9.00
N ASN A 248 -19.28 -8.98 -10.20
CA ASN A 248 -18.17 -8.82 -11.13
C ASN A 248 -17.42 -7.49 -10.97
N MET A 249 -17.77 -6.64 -10.00
CA MET A 249 -17.21 -5.30 -9.89
C MET A 249 -15.82 -5.26 -9.26
N VAL A 250 -15.43 -6.27 -8.46
CA VAL A 250 -14.21 -6.22 -7.65
C VAL A 250 -13.10 -7.11 -8.22
N TYR A 251 -11.92 -6.52 -8.38
CA TYR A 251 -10.63 -7.20 -8.61
C TYR A 251 -9.80 -7.03 -7.34
N GLU A 252 -9.64 -8.09 -6.55
CA GLU A 252 -8.84 -8.07 -5.34
C GLU A 252 -7.45 -8.63 -5.61
N PHE A 253 -6.45 -8.00 -5.01
CA PHE A 253 -5.03 -8.33 -5.14
C PHE A 253 -4.38 -8.44 -3.77
N ALA A 254 -3.58 -9.47 -3.58
CA ALA A 254 -2.75 -9.64 -2.40
C ALA A 254 -1.42 -10.30 -2.76
N SER A 255 -0.43 -10.21 -1.89
CA SER A 255 0.85 -10.88 -2.06
C SER A 255 1.52 -11.21 -0.73
N THR A 256 2.45 -12.16 -0.76
CA THR A 256 3.30 -12.48 0.38
C THR A 256 4.57 -11.64 0.43
N SER A 257 4.71 -10.62 -0.43
CA SER A 257 5.94 -9.81 -0.56
C SER A 257 6.42 -9.17 0.76
N LYS A 258 5.51 -8.92 1.70
CA LYS A 258 5.85 -8.34 3.01
C LYS A 258 5.73 -9.35 4.17
N ILE A 259 5.43 -10.61 3.84
CA ILE A 259 5.30 -11.73 4.79
C ILE A 259 6.54 -12.62 4.71
N THR A 260 7.02 -12.86 3.48
CA THR A 260 8.17 -13.71 3.18
C THR A 260 9.29 -12.87 2.57
N THR A 261 9.59 -13.05 1.29
CA THR A 261 10.67 -12.37 0.58
C THR A 261 10.11 -11.56 -0.59
N PRO A 262 10.32 -10.23 -0.66
CA PRO A 262 9.76 -9.39 -1.72
C PRO A 262 10.21 -9.78 -3.14
N GLY A 263 11.44 -10.25 -3.26
CA GLY A 263 12.02 -10.65 -4.55
C GLY A 263 11.49 -11.99 -5.09
N SER A 264 10.92 -12.81 -4.22
CA SER A 264 10.44 -14.16 -4.54
C SER A 264 9.15 -14.53 -3.81
N GLY A 265 8.29 -13.57 -3.58
CA GLY A 265 6.94 -13.80 -3.04
C GLY A 265 6.03 -14.52 -4.04
N ILE A 266 4.80 -14.75 -3.63
CA ILE A 266 3.68 -15.10 -4.51
C ILE A 266 2.57 -14.06 -4.37
N SER A 267 1.78 -13.87 -5.41
CA SER A 267 0.62 -12.98 -5.39
C SER A 267 -0.62 -13.68 -5.93
N ALA A 268 -1.77 -13.08 -5.73
CA ALA A 268 -3.02 -13.59 -6.28
C ALA A 268 -3.87 -12.48 -6.87
N PHE A 269 -4.57 -12.84 -7.94
CA PHE A 269 -5.77 -12.19 -8.43
C PHE A 269 -6.97 -12.95 -7.89
N MET A 270 -7.87 -12.24 -7.23
CA MET A 270 -9.10 -12.79 -6.64
C MET A 270 -10.29 -11.97 -7.12
N SER A 271 -11.35 -12.65 -7.56
CA SER A 271 -12.57 -11.99 -8.06
C SER A 271 -13.72 -13.00 -8.14
N SER A 272 -14.84 -12.63 -8.76
CA SER A 272 -15.88 -13.60 -9.12
C SER A 272 -15.33 -14.75 -9.95
N VAL A 273 -16.04 -15.86 -9.97
CA VAL A 273 -15.68 -17.02 -10.80
C VAL A 273 -15.62 -16.63 -12.28
N GLU A 274 -16.54 -15.79 -12.75
CA GLU A 274 -16.59 -15.31 -14.13
C GLU A 274 -15.36 -14.47 -14.48
N ASN A 275 -15.05 -13.43 -13.70
CA ASN A 275 -13.87 -12.61 -13.88
C ASN A 275 -12.58 -13.42 -13.82
N THR A 276 -12.49 -14.38 -12.89
CA THR A 276 -11.31 -15.22 -12.73
C THR A 276 -11.10 -16.13 -13.95
N LYS A 277 -12.17 -16.71 -14.52
CA LYS A 277 -12.10 -17.49 -15.75
C LYS A 277 -11.66 -16.62 -16.94
N TRP A 278 -12.28 -15.45 -17.09
CA TRP A 278 -11.92 -14.52 -18.16
C TRP A 278 -10.47 -14.08 -18.05
N PHE A 279 -10.02 -13.70 -16.86
CA PHE A 279 -8.66 -13.25 -16.63
C PHE A 279 -7.63 -14.36 -16.90
N ARG A 280 -7.91 -15.61 -16.49
CA ARG A 280 -7.06 -16.78 -16.83
C ARG A 280 -6.97 -17.00 -18.34
N LYS A 281 -8.06 -16.81 -19.08
CA LYS A 281 -8.06 -16.88 -20.56
C LYS A 281 -7.09 -15.85 -21.15
N MET A 282 -7.09 -14.61 -20.64
CA MET A 282 -6.16 -13.55 -21.09
C MET A 282 -4.71 -13.86 -20.71
N LEU A 283 -4.47 -14.29 -19.47
CA LEU A 283 -3.14 -14.69 -19.01
C LEU A 283 -2.57 -15.86 -19.79
N GLY A 284 -3.40 -16.84 -20.15
CA GLY A 284 -3.00 -18.06 -20.87
C GLY A 284 -2.39 -17.81 -22.25
N VAL A 285 -2.64 -16.66 -22.84
CA VAL A 285 -1.98 -16.24 -24.09
C VAL A 285 -0.54 -15.77 -23.81
N ARG A 286 -0.29 -15.21 -22.65
CA ARG A 286 1.00 -14.61 -22.27
C ARG A 286 1.92 -15.57 -21.51
N ILE A 287 1.36 -16.45 -20.70
CA ILE A 287 2.12 -17.34 -19.82
C ILE A 287 1.46 -18.73 -19.72
N ILE A 288 2.26 -19.77 -19.68
CA ILE A 288 1.77 -21.15 -19.51
C ILE A 288 1.57 -21.50 -18.02
N SER A 289 2.47 -21.03 -17.18
CA SER A 289 2.40 -21.23 -15.72
C SER A 289 3.33 -20.26 -15.00
N TYR A 290 2.99 -19.94 -13.77
CA TYR A 290 3.89 -19.27 -12.84
C TYR A 290 4.82 -20.28 -12.14
N ASP A 291 5.78 -19.80 -11.36
CA ASP A 291 6.74 -20.62 -10.60
C ASP A 291 6.03 -21.43 -9.50
N LYS A 292 5.70 -22.69 -9.81
CA LYS A 292 5.05 -23.59 -8.86
C LYS A 292 5.99 -24.13 -7.78
N ILE A 293 7.29 -24.16 -8.04
CA ILE A 293 8.27 -24.50 -6.98
C ILE A 293 8.22 -23.46 -5.88
N ASN A 294 8.16 -22.19 -6.25
CA ASN A 294 8.04 -21.09 -5.28
C ASN A 294 6.67 -21.12 -4.57
N GLN A 295 5.59 -21.41 -5.28
CA GLN A 295 4.27 -21.59 -4.66
C GLN A 295 4.30 -22.73 -3.62
N LEU A 296 4.93 -23.84 -3.94
CA LEU A 296 5.05 -25.00 -3.05
C LEU A 296 5.89 -24.69 -1.81
N ARG A 297 6.98 -23.91 -1.96
CA ARG A 297 7.78 -23.40 -0.83
C ARG A 297 6.93 -22.57 0.13
N HIS A 298 6.12 -21.66 -0.41
CA HIS A 298 5.21 -20.84 0.38
C HIS A 298 4.16 -21.66 1.12
N ALA A 299 3.54 -22.63 0.42
CA ALA A 299 2.52 -23.49 1.01
C ALA A 299 3.07 -24.33 2.18
N ARG A 300 4.32 -24.79 2.08
CA ARG A 300 4.99 -25.52 3.17
C ARG A 300 5.43 -24.65 4.33
N TYR A 301 5.80 -23.42 4.03
CA TYR A 301 6.19 -22.43 5.05
C TYR A 301 4.95 -21.88 5.78
N ILE A 302 3.82 -21.76 5.07
CA ILE A 302 2.53 -21.26 5.60
C ILE A 302 1.47 -22.36 5.42
N PRO A 303 1.56 -23.48 6.16
CA PRO A 303 0.68 -24.63 5.94
C PRO A 303 -0.75 -24.43 6.48
N SER A 304 -0.98 -23.44 7.33
CA SER A 304 -2.29 -23.19 7.95
C SER A 304 -2.48 -21.70 8.32
N LYS A 305 -3.71 -21.35 8.65
CA LYS A 305 -4.05 -19.99 9.15
C LYS A 305 -3.32 -19.69 10.46
N GLU A 306 -3.18 -20.66 11.34
CA GLU A 306 -2.46 -20.54 12.63
C GLU A 306 -0.97 -20.28 12.38
N ALA A 307 -0.36 -20.97 11.40
CA ALA A 307 1.03 -20.72 11.01
C ALA A 307 1.21 -19.30 10.46
N LEU A 308 0.32 -18.83 9.60
CA LEU A 308 0.32 -17.44 9.13
C LEU A 308 0.21 -16.45 10.29
N THR A 309 -0.74 -16.68 11.20
CA THR A 309 -0.93 -15.83 12.38
C THR A 309 0.32 -15.77 13.25
N ALA A 310 0.98 -16.91 13.47
CA ALA A 310 2.23 -16.98 14.26
C ALA A 310 3.39 -16.23 13.59
N ILE A 311 3.51 -16.34 12.24
CA ILE A 311 4.50 -15.59 11.47
C ILE A 311 4.23 -14.09 11.61
N MET A 312 2.98 -13.66 11.43
CA MET A 312 2.63 -12.23 11.50
C MET A 312 2.76 -11.66 12.91
N ALA A 313 2.54 -12.45 13.96
CA ALA A 313 2.82 -12.02 15.33
C ALA A 313 4.31 -11.69 15.54
N ARG A 314 5.22 -12.50 14.99
CA ARG A 314 6.66 -12.22 15.03
C ARG A 314 7.03 -10.98 14.20
N HIS A 315 6.40 -10.75 13.04
CA HIS A 315 6.56 -9.50 12.30
C HIS A 315 6.11 -8.30 13.12
N ALA A 316 4.99 -8.41 13.84
CA ALA A 316 4.48 -7.35 14.71
C ALA A 316 5.46 -6.98 15.83
N GLU A 317 6.14 -7.96 16.45
CA GLU A 317 7.18 -7.73 17.47
C GLU A 317 8.35 -6.89 16.93
N ILE A 318 8.72 -7.08 15.65
CA ILE A 318 9.81 -6.34 15.01
C ILE A 318 9.35 -4.92 14.61
N ILE A 319 8.11 -4.79 14.10
CA ILE A 319 7.63 -3.53 13.50
C ILE A 319 7.09 -2.56 14.55
N ARG A 320 6.36 -3.03 15.55
CA ARG A 320 5.73 -2.17 16.57
C ARG A 320 6.70 -1.18 17.21
N PRO A 321 7.88 -1.57 17.74
CA PRO A 321 8.81 -0.63 18.35
C PRO A 321 9.29 0.48 17.40
N LYS A 322 9.33 0.19 16.10
CA LYS A 322 9.74 1.13 15.07
C LYS A 322 8.70 2.25 14.87
N PHE A 323 7.42 1.87 14.84
CA PHE A 323 6.33 2.85 14.77
C PHE A 323 6.23 3.66 16.07
N GLU A 324 6.33 3.02 17.21
CA GLU A 324 6.34 3.69 18.52
C GLU A 324 7.48 4.72 18.63
N ALA A 325 8.65 4.42 18.08
CA ALA A 325 9.78 5.35 18.03
C ALA A 325 9.44 6.63 17.24
N VAL A 326 8.85 6.53 16.04
CA VAL A 326 8.40 7.70 15.27
C VAL A 326 7.37 8.50 16.05
N LEU A 327 6.30 7.82 16.51
CA LEU A 327 5.18 8.48 17.20
C LEU A 327 5.62 9.16 18.49
N SER A 328 6.55 8.57 19.24
CA SER A 328 7.13 9.16 20.45
C SER A 328 7.92 10.44 20.14
N VAL A 329 8.75 10.41 19.09
CA VAL A 329 9.55 11.58 18.70
C VAL A 329 8.63 12.69 18.18
N PHE A 330 7.68 12.39 17.29
CA PHE A 330 6.74 13.40 16.77
C PHE A 330 5.88 13.96 17.91
N GLY A 331 5.42 13.12 18.84
CA GLY A 331 4.70 13.57 20.02
C GLY A 331 5.49 14.55 20.89
N ARG A 332 6.79 14.30 21.11
CA ARG A 332 7.67 15.16 21.87
C ARG A 332 8.03 16.47 21.11
N GLU A 333 8.32 16.33 19.82
CA GLU A 333 8.91 17.43 19.02
C GLU A 333 7.88 18.31 18.31
N LEU A 334 6.70 17.79 17.96
CA LEU A 334 5.75 18.51 17.11
C LEU A 334 4.40 18.78 17.80
N ALA A 335 4.01 17.99 18.81
CA ALA A 335 2.72 18.17 19.46
C ALA A 335 2.60 19.57 20.10
N GLY A 336 1.47 20.23 19.87
CA GLY A 336 1.16 21.59 20.36
C GLY A 336 1.85 22.73 19.60
N ALA A 337 2.68 22.44 18.60
CA ALA A 337 3.25 23.45 17.74
C ALA A 337 2.27 23.94 16.63
N GLU A 338 1.21 23.16 16.34
CA GLU A 338 0.18 23.44 15.34
C GLU A 338 0.73 23.69 13.92
N ILE A 339 1.81 22.94 13.60
CA ILE A 339 2.50 23.02 12.30
C ILE A 339 2.56 21.69 11.57
N ALA A 340 2.10 20.61 12.20
CA ALA A 340 2.09 19.30 11.63
C ALA A 340 1.04 18.38 12.28
N GLU A 341 0.49 17.49 11.48
CA GLU A 341 -0.40 16.40 11.91
C GLU A 341 0.14 15.09 11.35
N TRP A 342 -0.06 13.99 12.07
CA TRP A 342 0.38 12.67 11.62
C TRP A 342 -0.58 11.58 12.03
N THR A 343 -0.63 10.54 11.20
CA THR A 343 -1.44 9.36 11.48
C THR A 343 -0.80 8.47 12.56
N LYS A 344 -1.63 7.70 13.26
CA LYS A 344 -1.21 6.74 14.30
C LYS A 344 -1.71 5.33 13.93
N PRO A 345 -1.10 4.69 12.93
CA PRO A 345 -1.56 3.39 12.45
C PRO A 345 -1.32 2.29 13.49
N THR A 346 -2.19 1.28 13.45
CA THR A 346 -2.11 0.08 14.29
C THR A 346 -1.60 -1.13 13.50
N GLY A 347 -1.18 -0.91 12.27
CA GLY A 347 -0.64 -1.91 11.34
C GLY A 347 -0.04 -1.26 10.09
N GLY A 348 0.36 -2.09 9.14
CA GLY A 348 0.92 -1.64 7.87
C GLY A 348 2.39 -1.21 7.95
N TYR A 349 2.78 -0.32 7.03
CA TYR A 349 4.20 -0.02 6.76
C TYR A 349 4.53 1.48 6.75
N PHE A 350 3.52 2.36 6.92
CA PHE A 350 3.70 3.81 6.73
C PHE A 350 2.99 4.63 7.81
N ILE A 351 3.52 5.84 7.99
CA ILE A 351 2.89 6.94 8.71
C ILE A 351 2.79 8.11 7.72
N SER A 352 1.62 8.74 7.62
CA SER A 352 1.43 9.99 6.89
C SER A 352 1.72 11.15 7.83
N LEU A 353 2.58 12.07 7.40
CA LEU A 353 2.89 13.31 8.08
C LEU A 353 2.46 14.47 7.17
N ASP A 354 1.49 15.24 7.59
CA ASP A 354 1.12 16.50 6.96
C ASP A 354 1.77 17.66 7.73
N VAL A 355 2.71 18.34 7.08
CA VAL A 355 3.36 19.54 7.61
C VAL A 355 2.57 20.81 7.23
N MET A 356 2.95 21.97 7.74
CA MET A 356 2.31 23.24 7.39
C MET A 356 2.18 23.38 5.86
N SER A 357 1.01 23.77 5.40
CA SER A 357 0.72 23.92 3.96
C SER A 357 1.74 24.85 3.27
N GLY A 358 2.27 24.41 2.13
CA GLY A 358 3.31 25.11 1.37
C GLY A 358 4.73 24.83 1.86
N THR A 359 4.96 23.86 2.76
CA THR A 359 6.30 23.65 3.33
C THR A 359 6.89 22.26 3.10
N ALA A 360 6.13 21.30 2.53
CA ALA A 360 6.63 19.92 2.38
C ALA A 360 7.88 19.83 1.50
N LYS A 361 7.97 20.60 0.42
CA LYS A 361 9.15 20.63 -0.46
C LYS A 361 10.39 21.16 0.29
N GLU A 362 10.22 22.19 1.12
CA GLU A 362 11.33 22.72 1.93
C GLU A 362 11.75 21.71 3.01
N VAL A 363 10.81 21.08 3.69
CA VAL A 363 11.11 19.99 4.65
C VAL A 363 11.88 18.86 3.96
N PHE A 364 11.42 18.41 2.80
CA PHE A 364 12.09 17.37 2.01
C PHE A 364 13.53 17.78 1.63
N ARG A 365 13.73 19.01 1.19
CA ARG A 365 15.05 19.55 0.83
C ARG A 365 15.99 19.53 2.05
N LEU A 366 15.55 20.08 3.18
CA LEU A 366 16.31 20.12 4.43
C LEU A 366 16.65 18.70 4.94
N CYS A 367 15.67 17.78 4.94
CA CYS A 367 15.91 16.39 5.33
C CYS A 367 16.99 15.73 4.47
N ARG A 368 16.90 15.90 3.14
CA ARG A 368 17.88 15.34 2.19
C ARG A 368 19.28 15.91 2.44
N GLU A 369 19.42 17.20 2.68
CA GLU A 369 20.70 17.85 3.01
C GLU A 369 21.27 17.33 4.33
N ALA A 370 20.42 17.08 5.32
CA ALA A 370 20.82 16.49 6.59
C ALA A 370 21.03 14.95 6.53
N GLY A 371 20.96 14.35 5.33
CA GLY A 371 21.21 12.92 5.12
C GLY A 371 20.05 12.00 5.44
N VAL A 372 18.81 12.50 5.49
CA VAL A 372 17.59 11.70 5.63
C VAL A 372 16.84 11.65 4.30
N THR A 373 16.77 10.46 3.70
CA THR A 373 16.05 10.21 2.45
C THR A 373 14.58 9.93 2.75
N LEU A 374 13.68 10.70 2.13
CA LEU A 374 12.23 10.52 2.14
C LEU A 374 11.72 10.19 0.73
N THR A 375 10.48 9.74 0.61
CA THR A 375 9.78 9.65 -0.68
C THR A 375 9.60 11.05 -1.25
N ASN A 376 9.73 11.20 -2.57
CA ASN A 376 9.54 12.49 -3.24
C ASN A 376 8.20 13.12 -2.88
N VAL A 377 8.22 14.41 -2.57
CA VAL A 377 6.99 15.18 -2.28
C VAL A 377 6.06 15.16 -3.50
N GLY A 378 4.79 15.03 -3.23
CA GLY A 378 3.76 14.89 -4.26
C GLY A 378 3.55 13.46 -4.79
N ALA A 379 4.48 12.52 -4.56
CA ALA A 379 4.34 11.14 -5.06
C ALA A 379 3.06 10.44 -4.57
N THR A 380 2.51 10.85 -3.45
CA THR A 380 1.26 10.32 -2.88
C THR A 380 -0.01 10.91 -3.51
N PHE A 381 0.13 11.69 -4.58
CA PHE A 381 -0.96 12.31 -5.33
C PHE A 381 -0.80 12.08 -6.84
N PRO A 382 -1.92 12.04 -7.60
CA PRO A 382 -1.88 11.98 -9.06
C PRO A 382 -0.98 13.06 -9.68
N TYR A 383 -0.24 12.66 -10.72
CA TYR A 383 0.68 13.54 -11.47
C TYR A 383 1.80 14.15 -10.60
N GLY A 384 2.07 13.58 -9.42
CA GLY A 384 3.07 14.08 -8.49
C GLY A 384 2.75 15.45 -7.87
N LYS A 385 1.47 15.82 -7.78
CA LYS A 385 1.02 17.16 -7.37
C LYS A 385 0.18 17.09 -6.10
N ASP A 386 0.81 17.33 -4.95
CA ASP A 386 0.09 17.62 -3.71
C ASP A 386 -0.43 19.08 -3.77
N PRO A 387 -1.75 19.31 -3.77
CA PRO A 387 -2.31 20.64 -3.90
C PRO A 387 -2.02 21.55 -2.71
N ARG A 388 -1.72 20.96 -1.54
CA ARG A 388 -1.39 21.71 -0.31
C ARG A 388 0.11 21.83 -0.07
N ASP A 389 0.95 21.09 -0.80
CA ASP A 389 2.39 20.95 -0.52
C ASP A 389 2.65 20.69 0.97
N SER A 390 2.00 19.66 1.51
CA SER A 390 2.00 19.34 2.94
C SER A 390 2.33 17.89 3.27
N ASN A 391 2.10 16.95 2.36
CA ASN A 391 2.16 15.53 2.67
C ASN A 391 3.57 14.93 2.52
N LEU A 392 3.98 14.19 3.55
CA LEU A 392 5.21 13.39 3.60
C LEU A 392 4.89 11.97 4.02
N ARG A 393 5.38 10.99 3.27
CA ARG A 393 5.28 9.56 3.61
C ARG A 393 6.49 9.11 4.40
N ILE A 394 6.28 8.58 5.60
CA ILE A 394 7.31 8.05 6.49
C ILE A 394 7.24 6.53 6.51
N ALA A 395 8.35 5.85 6.18
CA ALA A 395 8.46 4.40 6.11
C ALA A 395 9.44 3.86 7.15
N PRO A 396 9.02 3.54 8.39
CA PRO A 396 9.93 3.17 9.47
C PRO A 396 10.32 1.68 9.49
N THR A 397 9.86 0.85 8.54
CA THR A 397 9.97 -0.61 8.66
C THR A 397 11.39 -1.16 8.44
N PHE A 398 12.20 -0.53 7.61
CA PHE A 398 13.54 -1.02 7.25
C PHE A 398 14.63 -0.63 8.25
N PRO A 399 14.80 0.65 8.69
CA PRO A 399 15.91 1.04 9.56
C PRO A 399 15.79 0.45 10.97
N SER A 400 16.88 0.51 11.74
CA SER A 400 16.91 0.19 13.17
C SER A 400 16.10 1.22 13.98
N VAL A 401 15.71 0.87 15.21
CA VAL A 401 14.95 1.78 16.09
C VAL A 401 15.72 3.06 16.38
N ASP A 402 17.04 3.00 16.54
CA ASP A 402 17.85 4.19 16.82
C ASP A 402 18.00 5.09 15.58
N GLU A 403 18.18 4.52 14.39
CA GLU A 403 18.13 5.27 13.13
C GLU A 403 16.77 5.94 12.92
N ILE A 404 15.69 5.28 13.28
CA ILE A 404 14.32 5.82 13.20
C ILE A 404 14.14 7.01 14.15
N LYS A 405 14.59 6.91 15.40
CA LYS A 405 14.54 8.02 16.36
C LYS A 405 15.29 9.23 15.81
N LEU A 406 16.52 9.01 15.35
CA LEU A 406 17.36 10.08 14.81
C LEU A 406 16.73 10.69 13.54
N SER A 407 16.26 9.88 12.61
CA SER A 407 15.55 10.36 11.41
C SER A 407 14.33 11.20 11.76
N SER A 408 13.54 10.74 12.75
CA SER A 408 12.33 11.46 13.20
C SER A 408 12.66 12.79 13.88
N GLU A 409 13.78 12.87 14.60
CA GLU A 409 14.28 14.12 15.17
C GLU A 409 14.71 15.11 14.07
N VAL A 410 15.45 14.64 13.06
CA VAL A 410 15.81 15.45 11.88
C VAL A 410 14.56 15.97 11.17
N ILE A 411 13.62 15.09 10.86
CA ILE A 411 12.36 15.46 10.19
C ILE A 411 11.61 16.53 11.00
N SER A 412 11.54 16.35 12.33
CA SER A 412 10.84 17.29 13.21
C SER A 412 11.50 18.67 13.23
N VAL A 413 12.83 18.73 13.28
CA VAL A 413 13.57 19.99 13.21
C VAL A 413 13.38 20.68 11.85
N CYS A 414 13.44 19.91 10.76
CA CYS A 414 13.21 20.41 9.40
C CYS A 414 11.78 20.97 9.25
N ALA A 415 10.77 20.25 9.77
CA ALA A 415 9.38 20.71 9.74
C ALA A 415 9.19 22.04 10.50
N LYS A 416 9.75 22.14 11.70
CA LYS A 416 9.73 23.38 12.49
C LYS A 416 10.44 24.53 11.78
N LEU A 417 11.63 24.28 11.22
CA LEU A 417 12.42 25.30 10.54
C LEU A 417 11.70 25.82 9.29
N ALA A 418 11.12 24.94 8.49
CA ALA A 418 10.32 25.31 7.33
C ALA A 418 9.08 26.12 7.73
N ALA A 419 8.38 25.72 8.79
CA ALA A 419 7.20 26.42 9.29
C ALA A 419 7.55 27.82 9.82
N VAL A 420 8.61 27.96 10.63
CA VAL A 420 9.07 29.26 11.15
C VAL A 420 9.42 30.23 10.01
N ARG A 421 10.15 29.74 8.99
CA ARG A 421 10.49 30.55 7.82
C ARG A 421 9.25 30.99 7.03
N ALA A 422 8.29 30.08 6.86
CA ALA A 422 7.03 30.40 6.20
C ALA A 422 6.21 31.45 6.97
N LEU A 423 6.22 31.39 8.31
CA LEU A 423 5.55 32.37 9.15
C LEU A 423 6.26 33.74 9.18
N LEU A 424 7.59 33.75 9.14
CA LEU A 424 8.37 34.99 9.10
C LEU A 424 8.27 35.70 7.74
N SER A 425 7.93 35.00 6.67
CA SER A 425 7.76 35.56 5.32
C SER A 425 6.38 36.14 5.06
N LYS A 426 5.41 35.95 5.96
CA LYS A 426 4.09 36.61 5.97
C LYS A 426 4.15 37.97 6.62
#